data_c4f2c02210ee895bcfba9353d2dc0525
#
_entry.id   c4f2c02210ee895bcfba9353d2dc0525
#
_cell.length_a   1.000
_cell.length_b   1.000
_cell.length_c   1.000
_cell.angle_alpha   90.00
_cell.angle_beta   90.00
_cell.angle_gamma   90.00
#
_symmetry.space_group_name_H-M   'P 1'
#
loop_
_entity.id
_entity.type
_entity.pdbx_description
1 polymer ?
#
loop_
_entity_poly.entity_id
_entity_poly.type
_entity_poly.pdbx_seq_one_letter_code
_entity_poly.pdbx_strand_id
1 'polypeptide(L)'
;MSPLEDALGQYLSLRRSLGFQLRQQEATLRSFIAFAEHDAAPHITVDLMRRWAQRPQSRAQPTTQAMWLATIRRFAQWHHAYDPRTEVPPEPLLPERFRRHPPYIYRDEEVDRLVEVAARLPSRQGLRGPTYSTFIGLVAVTGMRMSEAVALDRSDIDWEEGVLAVRRTKFGKTRLVPVHTTTRAALQRYAKQRDRLLPRPTNPAFFLAERGTRITCWSVAYNFAKVSQRTGLRTPIRGRRHGRGPRIHDLRHRFAVKALLTWYRAGADVERELPKLSTYLGHVHVNETYWYLEAVPELLQLATQRLMDRHQGIPS
;
A
#
# COMPACT_ATOMS: atom_id res chain seq x y z
N MET A 1 26.13 -18.91 -17.31
CA MET A 1 24.72 -18.50 -17.18
C MET A 1 23.95 -19.19 -18.29
N SER A 2 22.72 -19.56 -18.08
CA SER A 2 21.90 -20.16 -19.12
C SER A 2 21.38 -19.10 -20.10
N PRO A 3 20.97 -19.46 -21.32
CA PRO A 3 20.37 -18.52 -22.26
C PRO A 3 19.14 -17.77 -21.67
N LEU A 4 18.35 -18.44 -20.82
CA LEU A 4 17.20 -17.84 -20.16
C LEU A 4 17.61 -16.85 -19.06
N GLU A 5 18.69 -17.12 -18.31
CA GLU A 5 19.23 -16.19 -17.31
C GLU A 5 19.78 -14.92 -17.98
N ASP A 6 20.47 -15.06 -19.11
CA ASP A 6 20.99 -13.94 -19.90
C ASP A 6 19.83 -13.09 -20.47
N ALA A 7 18.80 -13.73 -21.01
CA ALA A 7 17.60 -13.08 -21.49
C ALA A 7 16.88 -12.32 -20.35
N LEU A 8 16.79 -12.91 -19.14
CA LEU A 8 16.23 -12.22 -17.98
C LEU A 8 17.04 -10.98 -17.63
N GLY A 9 18.37 -11.07 -17.64
CA GLY A 9 19.27 -9.93 -17.38
C GLY A 9 18.99 -8.77 -18.34
N GLN A 10 18.87 -9.05 -19.64
CA GLN A 10 18.54 -8.07 -20.66
C GLN A 10 17.15 -7.45 -20.44
N TYR A 11 16.13 -8.28 -20.19
CA TYR A 11 14.77 -7.82 -19.89
C TYR A 11 14.73 -6.88 -18.68
N LEU A 12 15.37 -7.26 -17.57
CA LEU A 12 15.40 -6.45 -16.36
C LEU A 12 16.16 -5.13 -16.59
N SER A 13 17.26 -5.16 -17.32
CA SER A 13 18.02 -3.96 -17.68
C SER A 13 17.17 -3.00 -18.49
N LEU A 14 16.53 -3.48 -19.57
CA LEU A 14 15.63 -2.68 -20.41
C LEU A 14 14.47 -2.09 -19.58
N ARG A 15 13.83 -2.91 -18.76
CA ARG A 15 12.68 -2.42 -17.96
C ARG A 15 13.10 -1.40 -16.90
N ARG A 16 14.31 -1.53 -16.34
CA ARG A 16 14.87 -0.58 -15.37
C ARG A 16 15.26 0.73 -16.01
N SER A 17 15.82 0.73 -17.23
CA SER A 17 16.09 1.97 -17.96
C SER A 17 14.82 2.77 -18.27
N LEU A 18 13.66 2.09 -18.36
CA LEU A 18 12.34 2.68 -18.50
C LEU A 18 11.72 3.10 -17.14
N GLY A 19 12.47 3.05 -16.03
CA GLY A 19 12.05 3.51 -14.71
C GLY A 19 11.31 2.48 -13.85
N PHE A 20 11.16 1.22 -14.29
CA PHE A 20 10.50 0.17 -13.49
C PHE A 20 11.49 -0.48 -12.52
N GLN A 21 11.16 -0.56 -11.22
CA GLN A 21 12.06 -1.17 -10.22
C GLN A 21 12.03 -2.71 -10.21
N LEU A 22 10.92 -3.33 -10.54
CA LEU A 22 10.67 -4.77 -10.72
C LEU A 22 11.18 -5.71 -9.60
N ARG A 23 11.34 -5.25 -8.35
CA ARG A 23 11.94 -6.04 -7.26
C ARG A 23 11.23 -7.37 -7.00
N GLN A 24 9.89 -7.36 -6.91
CA GLN A 24 9.10 -8.57 -6.71
C GLN A 24 9.03 -9.41 -7.98
N GLN A 25 8.87 -8.76 -9.12
CA GLN A 25 8.81 -9.42 -10.42
C GLN A 25 10.12 -10.15 -10.74
N GLU A 26 11.26 -9.55 -10.44
CA GLU A 26 12.56 -10.19 -10.57
C GLU A 26 12.68 -11.47 -9.77
N ALA A 27 12.29 -11.44 -8.47
CA ALA A 27 12.31 -12.63 -7.62
C ALA A 27 11.40 -13.75 -8.19
N THR A 28 10.23 -13.38 -8.73
CA THR A 28 9.31 -14.31 -9.38
C THR A 28 9.94 -14.92 -10.64
N LEU A 29 10.53 -14.09 -11.53
CA LEU A 29 11.13 -14.54 -12.76
C LEU A 29 12.37 -15.40 -12.51
N ARG A 30 13.26 -15.02 -11.59
CA ARG A 30 14.42 -15.86 -11.22
C ARG A 30 13.98 -17.22 -10.69
N SER A 31 12.95 -17.27 -9.84
CA SER A 31 12.41 -18.54 -9.33
C SER A 31 11.78 -19.39 -10.44
N PHE A 32 11.19 -18.79 -11.45
CA PHE A 32 10.65 -19.49 -12.61
C PHE A 32 11.80 -20.03 -13.50
N ILE A 33 12.81 -19.22 -13.80
CA ILE A 33 13.94 -19.64 -14.62
C ILE A 33 14.72 -20.77 -13.95
N ALA A 34 15.00 -20.66 -12.65
CA ALA A 34 15.64 -21.75 -11.91
C ALA A 34 14.83 -23.07 -11.96
N PHE A 35 13.50 -22.98 -12.00
CA PHE A 35 12.65 -24.14 -12.19
C PHE A 35 12.75 -24.70 -13.62
N ALA A 36 12.76 -23.81 -14.64
CA ALA A 36 12.91 -24.20 -16.04
C ALA A 36 14.26 -24.90 -16.31
N GLU A 37 15.33 -24.39 -15.70
CA GLU A 37 16.66 -25.00 -15.77
C GLU A 37 16.72 -26.36 -15.09
N HIS A 38 16.13 -26.48 -13.91
CA HIS A 38 16.04 -27.77 -13.19
C HIS A 38 15.25 -28.82 -13.99
N ASP A 39 14.24 -28.40 -14.72
CA ASP A 39 13.41 -29.23 -15.60
C ASP A 39 14.07 -29.49 -16.96
N ALA A 40 15.30 -28.99 -17.18
CA ALA A 40 16.04 -29.03 -18.45
C ALA A 40 15.19 -28.57 -19.65
N ALA A 41 14.29 -27.61 -19.43
CA ALA A 41 13.38 -27.13 -20.47
C ALA A 41 14.16 -26.28 -21.51
N PRO A 42 14.14 -26.63 -22.81
CA PRO A 42 14.90 -25.94 -23.83
C PRO A 42 14.32 -24.57 -24.18
N HIS A 43 13.05 -24.34 -23.91
CA HIS A 43 12.32 -23.07 -24.10
C HIS A 43 11.13 -22.96 -23.15
N ILE A 44 10.55 -21.79 -23.08
CA ILE A 44 9.42 -21.51 -22.19
C ILE A 44 8.12 -21.98 -22.86
N THR A 45 7.38 -22.88 -22.20
CA THR A 45 6.06 -23.36 -22.64
C THR A 45 4.97 -22.96 -21.65
N VAL A 46 3.72 -22.93 -22.11
CA VAL A 46 2.55 -22.68 -21.25
C VAL A 46 2.42 -23.77 -20.17
N ASP A 47 2.73 -25.03 -20.51
CA ASP A 47 2.72 -26.13 -19.54
C ASP A 47 3.77 -25.93 -18.45
N LEU A 48 5.00 -25.54 -18.83
CA LEU A 48 6.07 -25.24 -17.87
C LEU A 48 5.66 -24.15 -16.88
N MET A 49 5.05 -23.07 -17.38
CA MET A 49 4.56 -21.98 -16.54
C MET A 49 3.47 -22.47 -15.58
N ARG A 50 2.53 -23.28 -16.06
CA ARG A 50 1.46 -23.85 -15.24
C ARG A 50 2.01 -24.76 -14.14
N ARG A 51 2.90 -25.70 -14.47
CA ARG A 51 3.55 -26.62 -13.52
C ARG A 51 4.31 -25.84 -12.44
N TRP A 52 5.05 -24.79 -12.84
CA TRP A 52 5.75 -23.96 -11.88
C TRP A 52 4.79 -23.22 -10.94
N ALA A 53 3.73 -22.62 -11.45
CA ALA A 53 2.79 -21.87 -10.64
C ALA A 53 2.01 -22.77 -9.64
N GLN A 54 1.70 -23.99 -10.05
CA GLN A 54 0.92 -24.97 -9.27
C GLN A 54 1.78 -25.96 -8.46
N ARG A 55 3.11 -25.77 -8.42
CA ARG A 55 3.98 -26.68 -7.68
C ARG A 55 3.55 -26.81 -6.21
N PRO A 56 3.61 -28.04 -5.61
CA PRO A 56 3.12 -28.28 -4.24
C PRO A 56 3.80 -27.41 -3.18
N GLN A 57 5.07 -27.07 -3.38
CA GLN A 57 5.86 -26.24 -2.46
C GLN A 57 5.40 -24.77 -2.43
N SER A 58 4.64 -24.31 -3.43
CA SER A 58 4.26 -22.89 -3.54
C SER A 58 3.31 -22.45 -2.43
N ARG A 59 2.43 -23.32 -1.93
CA ARG A 59 1.34 -23.00 -0.97
C ARG A 59 0.64 -21.65 -1.22
N ALA A 60 0.80 -21.13 -2.44
CA ALA A 60 0.32 -19.80 -2.79
C ALA A 60 -1.19 -19.82 -3.06
N GLN A 61 -1.86 -18.73 -2.69
CA GLN A 61 -3.26 -18.54 -3.02
C GLN A 61 -3.43 -18.41 -4.54
N PRO A 62 -4.59 -18.81 -5.12
CA PRO A 62 -4.83 -18.72 -6.56
C PRO A 62 -4.58 -17.33 -7.14
N THR A 63 -4.94 -16.26 -6.43
CA THR A 63 -4.67 -14.87 -6.82
C THR A 63 -3.17 -14.57 -6.91
N THR A 64 -2.34 -15.16 -6.05
CA THR A 64 -0.88 -15.01 -6.10
C THR A 64 -0.31 -15.77 -7.29
N GLN A 65 -0.82 -16.96 -7.57
CA GLN A 65 -0.43 -17.75 -8.74
C GLN A 65 -0.77 -17.00 -10.04
N ALA A 66 -1.96 -16.41 -10.15
CA ALA A 66 -2.36 -15.59 -11.29
C ALA A 66 -1.43 -14.38 -11.47
N MET A 67 -1.06 -13.67 -10.39
CA MET A 67 -0.08 -12.57 -10.44
C MET A 67 1.31 -13.03 -10.92
N TRP A 68 1.75 -14.19 -10.50
CA TRP A 68 3.02 -14.78 -10.96
C TRP A 68 2.98 -15.06 -12.46
N LEU A 69 1.91 -15.70 -12.92
CA LEU A 69 1.72 -16.02 -14.34
C LEU A 69 1.63 -14.74 -15.19
N ALA A 70 0.94 -13.70 -14.73
CA ALA A 70 0.92 -12.40 -15.39
C ALA A 70 2.33 -11.76 -15.48
N THR A 71 3.18 -12.00 -14.48
CA THR A 71 4.58 -11.54 -14.51
C THR A 71 5.40 -12.30 -15.55
N ILE A 72 5.29 -13.64 -15.57
CA ILE A 72 6.00 -14.49 -16.53
C ILE A 72 5.50 -14.21 -17.95
N ARG A 73 4.19 -14.04 -18.14
CA ARG A 73 3.61 -13.69 -19.45
C ARG A 73 4.27 -12.46 -20.08
N ARG A 74 4.46 -11.39 -19.31
CA ARG A 74 5.13 -10.18 -19.81
C ARG A 74 6.58 -10.42 -20.23
N PHE A 75 7.28 -11.27 -19.50
CA PHE A 75 8.61 -11.70 -19.88
C PHE A 75 8.58 -12.59 -21.14
N ALA A 76 7.67 -13.57 -21.18
CA ALA A 76 7.49 -14.45 -22.33
C ALA A 76 7.11 -13.67 -23.61
N GLN A 77 6.23 -12.67 -23.52
CA GLN A 77 5.89 -11.78 -24.64
C GLN A 77 7.13 -11.05 -25.19
N TRP A 78 7.98 -10.54 -24.29
CA TRP A 78 9.24 -9.90 -24.72
C TRP A 78 10.21 -10.91 -25.29
N HIS A 79 10.38 -12.07 -24.64
CA HIS A 79 11.33 -13.11 -25.06
C HIS A 79 10.94 -13.79 -26.36
N HIS A 80 9.66 -13.93 -26.63
CA HIS A 80 9.12 -14.49 -27.90
C HIS A 80 9.62 -13.74 -29.14
N ALA A 81 9.90 -12.45 -29.04
CA ALA A 81 10.47 -11.67 -30.15
C ALA A 81 11.92 -12.07 -30.49
N TYR A 82 12.63 -12.71 -29.57
CA TYR A 82 14.02 -13.19 -29.76
C TYR A 82 14.08 -14.70 -29.96
N ASP A 83 13.18 -15.45 -29.29
CA ASP A 83 13.06 -16.91 -29.49
C ASP A 83 11.57 -17.25 -29.70
N PRO A 84 11.14 -17.43 -30.97
CA PRO A 84 9.77 -17.75 -31.34
C PRO A 84 9.22 -19.06 -30.76
N ARG A 85 10.10 -19.95 -30.26
CA ARG A 85 9.67 -21.19 -29.57
C ARG A 85 9.08 -20.92 -28.19
N THR A 86 9.30 -19.72 -27.64
CA THR A 86 8.69 -19.27 -26.40
C THR A 86 7.19 -19.11 -26.58
N GLU A 87 6.41 -19.87 -25.82
CA GLU A 87 4.96 -19.73 -25.83
C GLU A 87 4.51 -18.57 -24.96
N VAL A 88 3.54 -17.80 -25.45
CA VAL A 88 2.88 -16.72 -24.69
C VAL A 88 1.53 -17.25 -24.17
N PRO A 89 1.33 -17.35 -22.85
CA PRO A 89 0.09 -17.90 -22.30
C PRO A 89 -1.10 -17.00 -22.62
N PRO A 90 -2.30 -17.58 -22.87
CA PRO A 90 -3.54 -16.80 -23.01
C PRO A 90 -3.87 -16.05 -21.71
N GLU A 91 -4.77 -15.09 -21.79
CA GLU A 91 -5.28 -14.36 -20.63
C GLU A 91 -6.77 -14.62 -20.47
N PRO A 92 -7.24 -15.09 -19.31
CA PRO A 92 -6.46 -15.60 -18.15
C PRO A 92 -6.03 -17.07 -18.34
N LEU A 93 -4.80 -17.41 -17.94
CA LEU A 93 -4.33 -18.81 -17.93
C LEU A 93 -4.91 -19.61 -16.73
N LEU A 94 -5.15 -18.94 -15.61
CA LEU A 94 -5.85 -19.50 -14.45
C LEU A 94 -7.10 -18.67 -14.17
N PRO A 95 -8.19 -19.30 -13.70
CA PRO A 95 -9.40 -18.55 -13.36
C PRO A 95 -9.08 -17.54 -12.27
N GLU A 96 -9.02 -16.28 -12.65
CA GLU A 96 -8.79 -15.17 -11.75
C GLU A 96 -10.13 -14.67 -11.24
N ARG A 97 -10.46 -15.01 -10.00
CA ARG A 97 -11.55 -14.35 -9.26
C ARG A 97 -10.95 -13.34 -8.29
N PHE A 98 -10.29 -12.31 -8.82
CA PHE A 98 -9.90 -11.19 -7.99
C PHE A 98 -11.16 -10.41 -7.57
N ARG A 99 -11.77 -10.82 -6.46
CA ARG A 99 -12.78 -9.98 -5.78
C ARG A 99 -12.05 -9.01 -4.88
N ARG A 100 -12.08 -7.74 -5.23
CA ARG A 100 -11.62 -6.67 -4.35
C ARG A 100 -12.55 -6.66 -3.13
N HIS A 101 -12.01 -7.03 -1.96
CA HIS A 101 -12.80 -6.98 -0.74
C HIS A 101 -13.10 -5.53 -0.37
N PRO A 102 -14.34 -5.20 0.04
CA PRO A 102 -14.64 -3.89 0.59
C PRO A 102 -13.66 -3.54 1.71
N PRO A 103 -13.19 -2.28 1.78
CA PRO A 103 -12.31 -1.86 2.85
C PRO A 103 -13.09 -1.78 4.16
N TYR A 104 -12.38 -1.99 5.25
CA TYR A 104 -12.94 -1.67 6.55
C TYR A 104 -12.90 -0.15 6.77
N ILE A 105 -14.04 0.47 7.06
CA ILE A 105 -14.11 1.89 7.35
C ILE A 105 -14.14 2.07 8.87
N TYR A 106 -13.01 2.47 9.43
CA TYR A 106 -12.87 2.72 10.87
C TYR A 106 -13.76 3.89 11.32
N ARG A 107 -14.43 3.75 12.45
CA ARG A 107 -15.07 4.83 13.18
C ARG A 107 -14.03 5.73 13.87
N ASP A 108 -14.42 6.94 14.25
CA ASP A 108 -13.51 7.88 14.90
C ASP A 108 -13.02 7.32 16.25
N GLU A 109 -13.90 6.74 17.05
CA GLU A 109 -13.59 6.13 18.35
C GLU A 109 -12.66 4.92 18.22
N GLU A 110 -12.74 4.19 17.11
CA GLU A 110 -11.85 3.06 16.85
C GLU A 110 -10.43 3.53 16.53
N VAL A 111 -10.29 4.65 15.79
CA VAL A 111 -9.00 5.27 15.51
C VAL A 111 -8.37 5.80 16.79
N ASP A 112 -9.14 6.51 17.62
CA ASP A 112 -8.66 7.06 18.89
C ASP A 112 -8.19 5.94 19.81
N ARG A 113 -8.96 4.86 19.92
CA ARG A 113 -8.58 3.67 20.70
C ARG A 113 -7.33 2.98 20.17
N LEU A 114 -7.16 2.92 18.84
CA LEU A 114 -5.92 2.39 18.23
C LEU A 114 -4.71 3.25 18.63
N VAL A 115 -4.83 4.58 18.59
CA VAL A 115 -3.75 5.50 18.96
C VAL A 115 -3.42 5.39 20.44
N GLU A 116 -4.41 5.34 21.32
CA GLU A 116 -4.23 5.17 22.76
C GLU A 116 -3.54 3.85 23.12
N VAL A 117 -4.02 2.73 22.57
CA VAL A 117 -3.42 1.42 22.82
C VAL A 117 -2.02 1.33 22.24
N ALA A 118 -1.76 1.97 21.10
CA ALA A 118 -0.42 2.06 20.53
C ALA A 118 0.54 2.84 21.44
N ALA A 119 0.07 3.94 22.06
CA ALA A 119 0.89 4.74 23.00
C ALA A 119 1.37 3.92 24.22
N ARG A 120 0.61 2.90 24.61
CA ARG A 120 0.92 1.99 25.73
C ARG A 120 1.68 0.72 25.32
N LEU A 121 2.25 0.67 24.11
CA LEU A 121 3.05 -0.49 23.68
C LEU A 121 4.28 -0.64 24.59
N PRO A 122 4.59 -1.86 25.06
CA PRO A 122 5.77 -2.12 25.86
C PRO A 122 7.05 -1.66 25.16
N SER A 123 7.90 -0.93 25.86
CA SER A 123 9.08 -0.28 25.33
C SER A 123 10.19 -0.30 26.36
N ARG A 124 11.40 -0.68 25.97
CA ARG A 124 12.57 -0.65 26.87
C ARG A 124 13.09 0.75 27.10
N GLN A 125 13.08 1.58 26.08
CA GLN A 125 13.60 2.95 26.08
C GLN A 125 12.50 4.01 26.02
N GLY A 126 11.24 3.61 26.08
CA GLY A 126 10.10 4.56 26.06
C GLY A 126 9.72 5.10 24.69
N LEU A 127 10.38 4.69 23.59
CA LEU A 127 10.13 5.27 22.26
C LEU A 127 9.06 4.53 21.47
N ARG A 128 8.86 3.21 21.69
CA ARG A 128 7.99 2.39 20.85
C ARG A 128 6.54 2.87 20.85
N GLY A 129 5.97 3.17 22.00
CA GLY A 129 4.61 3.69 22.10
C GLY A 129 4.43 4.99 21.33
N PRO A 130 5.21 6.05 21.61
CA PRO A 130 5.17 7.30 20.87
C PRO A 130 5.36 7.15 19.36
N THR A 131 6.29 6.28 18.91
CA THR A 131 6.51 6.05 17.48
C THR A 131 5.26 5.50 16.80
N TYR A 132 4.65 4.43 17.32
CA TYR A 132 3.53 3.77 16.64
C TYR A 132 2.20 4.49 16.83
N SER A 133 1.96 5.17 17.96
CA SER A 133 0.77 6.01 18.16
C SER A 133 0.77 7.20 17.19
N THR A 134 1.89 7.92 17.11
CA THR A 134 2.02 9.05 16.18
C THR A 134 1.95 8.61 14.73
N PHE A 135 2.56 7.46 14.38
CA PHE A 135 2.49 6.88 13.04
C PHE A 135 1.04 6.55 12.62
N ILE A 136 0.29 5.85 13.49
CA ILE A 136 -1.10 5.48 13.23
C ILE A 136 -1.97 6.73 13.07
N GLY A 137 -1.82 7.70 13.99
CA GLY A 137 -2.52 8.98 13.91
C GLY A 137 -2.23 9.72 12.61
N LEU A 138 -0.94 9.82 12.22
CA LEU A 138 -0.56 10.48 10.97
C LEU A 138 -1.22 9.83 9.74
N VAL A 139 -1.16 8.50 9.62
CA VAL A 139 -1.76 7.79 8.49
C VAL A 139 -3.28 7.97 8.48
N ALA A 140 -3.93 7.98 9.66
CA ALA A 140 -5.38 8.15 9.78
C ALA A 140 -5.87 9.53 9.32
N VAL A 141 -5.11 10.60 9.61
CA VAL A 141 -5.52 11.98 9.30
C VAL A 141 -5.01 12.49 7.95
N THR A 142 -4.01 11.83 7.34
CA THR A 142 -3.46 12.25 6.05
C THR A 142 -3.77 11.28 4.91
N GLY A 143 -4.22 10.09 5.19
CA GLY A 143 -4.42 9.06 4.16
C GLY A 143 -3.14 8.65 3.43
N MET A 144 -1.96 8.96 3.93
CA MET A 144 -0.68 8.55 3.33
C MET A 144 -0.59 7.02 3.23
N ARG A 145 0.14 6.52 2.21
CA ARG A 145 0.50 5.10 2.19
C ARG A 145 1.46 4.77 3.33
N MET A 146 1.32 3.60 3.92
CA MET A 146 2.22 3.15 5.00
C MET A 146 3.71 3.28 4.62
N SER A 147 4.06 2.90 3.39
CA SER A 147 5.43 3.01 2.88
C SER A 147 5.92 4.45 2.74
N GLU A 148 5.05 5.39 2.41
CA GLU A 148 5.36 6.82 2.32
C GLU A 148 5.62 7.40 3.71
N ALA A 149 4.76 7.10 4.69
CA ALA A 149 4.97 7.54 6.07
C ALA A 149 6.23 6.91 6.71
N VAL A 150 6.55 5.64 6.40
CA VAL A 150 7.81 4.99 6.81
C VAL A 150 9.03 5.68 6.19
N ALA A 151 8.90 6.15 4.94
CA ALA A 151 10.00 6.77 4.21
C ALA A 151 10.30 8.22 4.62
N LEU A 152 9.43 8.88 5.38
CA LEU A 152 9.62 10.27 5.81
C LEU A 152 10.96 10.47 6.51
N ASP A 153 11.69 11.46 6.07
CA ASP A 153 12.87 12.00 6.72
C ASP A 153 12.52 13.22 7.58
N ARG A 154 13.41 13.63 8.47
CA ARG A 154 13.24 14.85 9.28
C ARG A 154 13.13 16.09 8.42
N SER A 155 13.92 16.14 7.34
CA SER A 155 13.95 17.24 6.36
C SER A 155 12.71 17.31 5.46
N ASP A 156 11.83 16.29 5.51
CA ASP A 156 10.59 16.29 4.74
C ASP A 156 9.45 17.03 5.43
N ILE A 157 9.67 17.54 6.64
CA ILE A 157 8.65 18.23 7.43
C ILE A 157 8.99 19.72 7.47
N ASP A 158 8.14 20.50 6.82
CA ASP A 158 8.13 21.93 6.98
C ASP A 158 7.26 22.30 8.20
N TRP A 159 7.94 22.75 9.25
CA TRP A 159 7.30 23.09 10.52
C TRP A 159 6.59 24.45 10.49
N GLU A 160 6.99 25.36 9.62
CA GLU A 160 6.40 26.68 9.49
C GLU A 160 5.10 26.61 8.70
N GLU A 161 5.17 26.03 7.52
CA GLU A 161 4.00 25.88 6.65
C GLU A 161 3.07 24.72 7.07
N GLY A 162 3.53 23.81 7.91
CA GLY A 162 2.76 22.62 8.31
C GLY A 162 2.54 21.66 7.15
N VAL A 163 3.58 21.38 6.37
CA VAL A 163 3.53 20.55 5.17
C VAL A 163 4.51 19.40 5.24
N LEU A 164 4.11 18.24 4.73
CA LEU A 164 4.97 17.07 4.57
C LEU A 164 5.31 16.87 3.09
N ALA A 165 6.60 16.80 2.76
CA ALA A 165 7.08 16.47 1.42
C ALA A 165 7.15 14.94 1.24
N VAL A 166 6.19 14.35 0.57
CA VAL A 166 6.18 12.91 0.27
C VAL A 166 6.96 12.66 -1.01
N ARG A 167 8.22 12.26 -0.86
CA ARG A 167 9.16 12.04 -1.95
C ARG A 167 9.12 10.61 -2.46
N ARG A 168 9.57 10.42 -3.72
CA ARG A 168 9.80 9.11 -4.33
C ARG A 168 8.61 8.16 -4.24
N THR A 169 7.41 8.69 -4.51
CA THR A 169 6.22 7.84 -4.64
C THR A 169 6.37 6.89 -5.86
N LYS A 170 5.42 5.99 -6.04
CA LYS A 170 5.35 5.17 -7.25
C LYS A 170 5.47 6.10 -8.48
N PHE A 171 6.46 5.87 -9.36
CA PHE A 171 6.85 6.71 -10.52
C PHE A 171 7.67 7.98 -10.20
N GLY A 172 8.38 8.05 -9.06
CA GLY A 172 9.30 9.14 -8.76
C GLY A 172 8.66 10.51 -8.45
N LYS A 173 7.32 10.60 -8.41
CA LYS A 173 6.61 11.84 -8.14
C LYS A 173 6.78 12.26 -6.69
N THR A 174 6.89 13.57 -6.46
CA THR A 174 6.84 14.20 -5.14
C THR A 174 5.51 14.93 -5.01
N ARG A 175 4.89 14.88 -3.83
CA ARG A 175 3.72 15.69 -3.50
C ARG A 175 3.83 16.27 -2.12
N LEU A 176 3.17 17.39 -1.93
CA LEU A 176 3.03 18.05 -0.64
C LEU A 176 1.72 17.62 0.03
N VAL A 177 1.81 17.33 1.32
CA VAL A 177 0.66 16.92 2.15
C VAL A 177 0.54 17.92 3.30
N PRO A 178 -0.39 18.86 3.24
CA PRO A 178 -0.64 19.78 4.34
C PRO A 178 -1.21 19.03 5.54
N VAL A 179 -0.81 19.44 6.73
CA VAL A 179 -1.28 18.88 7.99
C VAL A 179 -1.89 19.97 8.88
N HIS A 180 -2.98 19.62 9.55
CA HIS A 180 -3.64 20.51 10.50
C HIS A 180 -2.70 20.83 11.68
N THR A 181 -2.91 21.98 12.32
CA THR A 181 -2.11 22.47 13.46
C THR A 181 -2.01 21.45 14.60
N THR A 182 -3.09 20.72 14.91
CA THR A 182 -3.10 19.64 15.91
C THR A 182 -2.19 18.48 15.53
N THR A 183 -2.16 18.10 14.25
CA THR A 183 -1.28 17.05 13.72
C THR A 183 0.18 17.51 13.79
N ARG A 184 0.46 18.75 13.38
CA ARG A 184 1.78 19.37 13.51
C ARG A 184 2.28 19.32 14.96
N ALA A 185 1.45 19.74 15.92
CA ALA A 185 1.77 19.67 17.34
C ALA A 185 2.04 18.24 17.83
N ALA A 186 1.30 17.23 17.36
CA ALA A 186 1.55 15.84 17.68
C ALA A 186 2.89 15.33 17.12
N LEU A 187 3.21 15.68 15.89
CA LEU A 187 4.50 15.36 15.26
C LEU A 187 5.67 16.03 16.01
N GLN A 188 5.52 17.29 16.41
CA GLN A 188 6.53 18.03 17.22
C GLN A 188 6.75 17.38 18.60
N ARG A 189 5.67 16.97 19.29
CA ARG A 189 5.80 16.24 20.57
C ARG A 189 6.58 14.94 20.41
N TYR A 190 6.26 14.17 19.36
CA TYR A 190 7.01 12.96 19.05
C TYR A 190 8.47 13.26 18.75
N ALA A 191 8.77 14.26 17.91
CA ALA A 191 10.13 14.64 17.56
C ALA A 191 10.95 15.01 18.81
N LYS A 192 10.38 15.86 19.69
CA LYS A 192 11.01 16.25 20.97
C LYS A 192 11.28 15.04 21.87
N GLN A 193 10.33 14.11 22.00
CA GLN A 193 10.49 12.91 22.82
C GLN A 193 11.54 11.97 22.22
N ARG A 194 11.48 11.72 20.91
CA ARG A 194 12.46 10.92 20.18
C ARG A 194 13.89 11.46 20.37
N ASP A 195 14.08 12.78 20.22
CA ASP A 195 15.40 13.42 20.28
C ASP A 195 15.96 13.45 21.70
N ARG A 196 15.10 13.44 22.73
CA ARG A 196 15.54 13.22 24.12
C ARG A 196 16.03 11.80 24.36
N LEU A 197 15.34 10.80 23.79
CA LEU A 197 15.66 9.39 24.00
C LEU A 197 16.82 8.92 23.10
N LEU A 198 17.00 9.56 21.96
CA LEU A 198 18.06 9.29 20.97
C LEU A 198 18.74 10.61 20.59
N PRO A 199 19.65 11.14 21.43
CA PRO A 199 20.21 12.48 21.24
C PRO A 199 21.06 12.64 19.97
N ARG A 200 21.62 11.55 19.45
CA ARG A 200 22.49 11.54 18.26
C ARG A 200 22.06 10.46 17.28
N PRO A 201 20.87 10.55 16.68
CA PRO A 201 20.46 9.55 15.71
C PRO A 201 21.26 9.74 14.42
N THR A 202 21.91 8.69 13.99
CA THR A 202 22.65 8.63 12.73
C THR A 202 21.74 8.48 11.51
N ASN A 203 20.48 8.12 11.73
CA ASN A 203 19.50 7.89 10.67
C ASN A 203 18.65 9.14 10.42
N PRO A 204 18.50 9.61 9.17
CA PRO A 204 17.70 10.79 8.83
C PRO A 204 16.18 10.59 9.00
N ALA A 205 15.74 9.35 9.22
CA ALA A 205 14.31 9.02 9.31
C ALA A 205 13.58 9.82 10.38
N PHE A 206 12.35 10.22 10.07
CA PHE A 206 11.48 10.85 11.05
C PHE A 206 11.02 9.85 12.11
N PHE A 207 10.53 8.66 11.69
CA PHE A 207 10.11 7.61 12.60
C PHE A 207 11.23 6.60 12.86
N LEU A 208 11.65 6.49 14.13
CA LEU A 208 12.72 5.61 14.56
C LEU A 208 12.21 4.47 15.44
N ALA A 209 12.85 3.32 15.28
CA ALA A 209 12.79 2.23 16.25
C ALA A 209 13.69 2.56 17.47
N GLU A 210 13.55 1.83 18.57
CA GLU A 210 14.34 2.03 19.79
C GLU A 210 15.87 1.93 19.57
N ARG A 211 16.29 1.24 18.51
CA ARG A 211 17.72 1.12 18.13
C ARG A 211 18.24 2.31 17.31
N GLY A 212 17.44 3.37 17.12
CA GLY A 212 17.82 4.52 16.31
C GLY A 212 17.75 4.29 14.81
N THR A 213 17.27 3.14 14.34
CA THR A 213 17.08 2.83 12.92
C THR A 213 15.67 3.20 12.46
N ARG A 214 15.51 3.47 11.15
CA ARG A 214 14.18 3.67 10.54
C ARG A 214 13.28 2.46 10.83
N ILE A 215 12.02 2.71 11.19
CA ILE A 215 11.00 1.65 11.24
C ILE A 215 10.79 1.06 9.84
N THR A 216 10.30 -0.17 9.77
CA THR A 216 10.01 -0.86 8.52
C THR A 216 8.52 -1.07 8.34
N CYS A 217 8.05 -1.22 7.09
CA CYS A 217 6.66 -1.60 6.83
C CYS A 217 6.26 -2.88 7.57
N TRP A 218 7.19 -3.82 7.71
CA TRP A 218 6.97 -5.05 8.46
C TRP A 218 6.73 -4.75 9.96
N SER A 219 7.60 -3.94 10.59
CA SER A 219 7.46 -3.59 12.01
C SER A 219 6.16 -2.80 12.27
N VAL A 220 5.78 -1.93 11.34
CA VAL A 220 4.50 -1.20 11.43
C VAL A 220 3.33 -2.18 11.34
N ALA A 221 3.29 -3.06 10.33
CA ALA A 221 2.22 -4.04 10.18
C ALA A 221 2.11 -4.97 11.41
N TYR A 222 3.25 -5.40 11.96
CA TYR A 222 3.30 -6.24 13.15
C TYR A 222 2.74 -5.53 14.40
N ASN A 223 3.17 -4.29 14.68
CA ASN A 223 2.70 -3.54 15.84
C ASN A 223 1.24 -3.14 15.68
N PHE A 224 0.83 -2.73 14.49
CA PHE A 224 -0.58 -2.44 14.18
C PHE A 224 -1.47 -3.66 14.41
N ALA A 225 -1.05 -4.85 13.98
CA ALA A 225 -1.81 -6.07 14.23
C ALA A 225 -1.97 -6.35 15.73
N LYS A 226 -0.90 -6.19 16.53
CA LYS A 226 -0.95 -6.32 17.99
C LYS A 226 -1.89 -5.31 18.65
N VAL A 227 -1.82 -4.05 18.21
CA VAL A 227 -2.70 -2.99 18.69
C VAL A 227 -4.16 -3.33 18.35
N SER A 228 -4.43 -3.70 17.10
CA SER A 228 -5.77 -4.06 16.63
C SER A 228 -6.35 -5.29 17.35
N GLN A 229 -5.51 -6.26 17.75
CA GLN A 229 -5.94 -7.39 18.57
C GLN A 229 -6.33 -6.95 19.98
N ARG A 230 -5.57 -6.04 20.59
CA ARG A 230 -5.87 -5.49 21.92
C ARG A 230 -7.13 -4.62 21.95
N THR A 231 -7.48 -4.00 20.82
CA THR A 231 -8.71 -3.22 20.68
C THR A 231 -9.93 -4.05 20.26
N GLY A 232 -9.75 -5.37 20.05
CA GLY A 232 -10.82 -6.26 19.58
C GLY A 232 -11.12 -6.19 18.08
N LEU A 233 -10.43 -5.33 17.34
CA LEU A 233 -10.63 -5.16 15.88
C LEU A 233 -10.04 -6.30 15.03
N ARG A 234 -9.14 -7.12 15.61
CA ARG A 234 -8.54 -8.28 14.96
C ARG A 234 -8.65 -9.52 15.82
N THR A 235 -9.02 -10.62 15.18
CA THR A 235 -9.06 -11.93 15.84
C THR A 235 -7.69 -12.61 15.68
N PRO A 236 -7.05 -13.06 16.77
CA PRO A 236 -5.87 -13.91 16.72
C PRO A 236 -6.20 -15.21 15.99
N ILE A 237 -5.29 -15.68 15.13
CA ILE A 237 -5.42 -16.96 14.43
C ILE A 237 -4.14 -17.74 14.66
N ARG A 238 -4.28 -19.00 15.13
CA ARG A 238 -3.14 -19.93 15.31
C ARG A 238 -2.39 -20.09 13.98
N GLY A 239 -1.07 -19.96 14.01
CA GLY A 239 -0.22 -20.05 12.82
C GLY A 239 -0.21 -18.83 11.92
N ARG A 240 -1.01 -17.80 12.19
CA ARG A 240 -1.00 -16.51 11.46
C ARG A 240 -0.56 -15.37 12.36
N ARG A 241 0.66 -14.89 12.16
CA ARG A 241 1.29 -13.84 12.98
C ARG A 241 0.46 -12.56 13.14
N HIS A 242 -0.31 -12.20 12.12
CA HIS A 242 -1.11 -10.96 12.13
C HIS A 242 -2.60 -11.18 12.37
N GLY A 243 -3.08 -12.41 12.50
CA GLY A 243 -4.52 -12.69 12.64
C GLY A 243 -5.35 -12.29 11.42
N ARG A 244 -6.69 -12.18 11.60
CA ARG A 244 -7.63 -11.66 10.60
C ARG A 244 -8.25 -10.36 11.10
N GLY A 245 -8.51 -9.43 10.19
CA GLY A 245 -9.22 -8.17 10.50
C GLY A 245 -8.69 -6.98 9.71
N PRO A 246 -9.16 -5.78 10.07
CA PRO A 246 -8.81 -4.55 9.41
C PRO A 246 -7.30 -4.29 9.35
N ARG A 247 -6.82 -3.65 8.30
CA ARG A 247 -5.41 -3.37 8.04
C ARG A 247 -5.11 -1.89 8.23
N ILE A 248 -3.86 -1.54 8.46
CA ILE A 248 -3.45 -0.14 8.53
C ILE A 248 -3.76 0.64 7.23
N HIS A 249 -3.76 -0.05 6.09
CA HIS A 249 -4.12 0.56 4.81
C HIS A 249 -5.59 1.00 4.76
N ASP A 250 -6.45 0.38 5.55
CA ASP A 250 -7.86 0.72 5.63
C ASP A 250 -8.09 2.10 6.31
N LEU A 251 -7.10 2.63 7.06
CA LEU A 251 -7.11 4.02 7.54
C LEU A 251 -7.07 5.03 6.38
N ARG A 252 -6.33 4.73 5.32
CA ARG A 252 -6.32 5.55 4.10
C ARG A 252 -7.66 5.48 3.37
N HIS A 253 -8.29 4.31 3.34
CA HIS A 253 -9.64 4.16 2.78
C HIS A 253 -10.65 5.00 3.58
N ARG A 254 -10.58 4.93 4.93
CA ARG A 254 -11.39 5.79 5.79
C ARG A 254 -11.19 7.27 5.49
N PHE A 255 -9.95 7.74 5.35
CA PHE A 255 -9.66 9.14 5.02
C PHE A 255 -10.35 9.57 3.72
N ALA A 256 -10.21 8.79 2.66
CA ALA A 256 -10.82 9.07 1.37
C ALA A 256 -12.36 9.09 1.45
N VAL A 257 -12.95 8.09 2.09
CA VAL A 257 -14.41 7.99 2.30
C VAL A 257 -14.93 9.17 3.12
N LYS A 258 -14.22 9.54 4.21
CA LYS A 258 -14.61 10.67 5.06
C LYS A 258 -14.59 12.00 4.28
N ALA A 259 -13.59 12.21 3.43
CA ALA A 259 -13.54 13.39 2.56
C ALA A 259 -14.73 13.43 1.60
N LEU A 260 -15.04 12.31 0.94
CA LEU A 260 -16.18 12.22 0.02
C LEU A 260 -17.51 12.44 0.74
N LEU A 261 -17.74 11.82 1.89
CA LEU A 261 -18.94 12.02 2.70
C LEU A 261 -19.12 13.48 3.11
N THR A 262 -18.02 14.13 3.52
CA THR A 262 -18.03 15.56 3.88
C THR A 262 -18.48 16.41 2.70
N TRP A 263 -17.98 16.17 1.51
CA TRP A 263 -18.35 16.92 0.31
C TRP A 263 -19.80 16.65 -0.12
N TYR A 264 -20.23 15.40 -0.10
CA TYR A 264 -21.63 15.06 -0.40
C TYR A 264 -22.60 15.75 0.55
N ARG A 265 -22.32 15.72 1.86
CA ARG A 265 -23.17 16.34 2.89
C ARG A 265 -23.14 17.88 2.82
N ALA A 266 -22.02 18.47 2.42
CA ALA A 266 -21.88 19.92 2.24
C ALA A 266 -22.46 20.44 0.91
N GLY A 267 -23.04 19.59 0.07
CA GLY A 267 -23.52 20.02 -1.25
C GLY A 267 -22.42 20.35 -2.26
N ALA A 268 -21.13 20.08 -1.97
CA ALA A 268 -20.02 20.42 -2.85
C ALA A 268 -20.06 19.63 -4.17
N ASP A 269 -19.52 20.15 -5.24
CA ASP A 269 -19.36 19.46 -6.52
C ASP A 269 -18.29 18.36 -6.41
N VAL A 270 -18.74 17.14 -6.14
CA VAL A 270 -17.85 15.99 -5.91
C VAL A 270 -17.06 15.63 -7.17
N GLU A 271 -17.60 15.82 -8.36
CA GLU A 271 -16.89 15.56 -9.63
C GLU A 271 -15.70 16.51 -9.79
N ARG A 272 -15.84 17.75 -9.39
CA ARG A 272 -14.77 18.77 -9.37
C ARG A 272 -13.73 18.51 -8.28
N GLU A 273 -14.13 17.99 -7.11
CA GLU A 273 -13.24 17.73 -5.97
C GLU A 273 -12.48 16.39 -6.08
N LEU A 274 -13.03 15.42 -6.77
CA LEU A 274 -12.48 14.06 -6.87
C LEU A 274 -11.05 14.00 -7.49
N PRO A 275 -10.72 14.77 -8.55
CA PRO A 275 -9.35 14.86 -9.06
C PRO A 275 -8.37 15.45 -8.04
N LYS A 276 -8.80 16.38 -7.20
CA LYS A 276 -7.97 16.96 -6.12
C LYS A 276 -7.65 15.91 -5.07
N LEU A 277 -8.64 15.12 -4.64
CA LEU A 277 -8.43 13.99 -3.73
C LEU A 277 -7.51 12.93 -4.34
N SER A 278 -7.69 12.62 -5.61
CA SER A 278 -6.84 11.68 -6.35
C SER A 278 -5.37 12.13 -6.34
N THR A 279 -5.13 13.41 -6.62
CA THR A 279 -3.80 14.04 -6.59
C THR A 279 -3.22 14.04 -5.19
N TYR A 280 -4.00 14.46 -4.19
CA TYR A 280 -3.60 14.47 -2.78
C TYR A 280 -3.20 13.07 -2.30
N LEU A 281 -3.98 12.05 -2.63
CA LEU A 281 -3.68 10.67 -2.31
C LEU A 281 -2.50 10.12 -3.14
N GLY A 282 -2.13 10.74 -4.26
CA GLY A 282 -1.10 10.25 -5.18
C GLY A 282 -1.55 8.99 -5.92
N HIS A 283 -2.78 8.97 -6.39
CA HIS A 283 -3.29 7.98 -7.33
C HIS A 283 -2.76 8.30 -8.73
N VAL A 284 -2.48 7.27 -9.53
CA VAL A 284 -2.04 7.44 -10.92
C VAL A 284 -3.26 7.71 -11.82
N HIS A 285 -4.36 7.04 -11.52
CA HIS A 285 -5.61 7.15 -12.25
C HIS A 285 -6.74 7.51 -11.29
N VAL A 286 -7.60 8.42 -11.70
CA VAL A 286 -8.78 8.86 -10.92
C VAL A 286 -9.70 7.67 -10.60
N ASN A 287 -9.76 6.66 -11.46
CA ASN A 287 -10.52 5.43 -11.25
C ASN A 287 -10.15 4.70 -9.95
N GLU A 288 -8.92 4.85 -9.44
CA GLU A 288 -8.55 4.33 -8.13
C GLU A 288 -9.33 5.00 -6.99
N THR A 289 -9.82 6.21 -7.22
CA THR A 289 -10.62 6.99 -6.25
C THR A 289 -12.12 6.72 -6.43
N TYR A 290 -12.61 6.50 -7.67
CA TYR A 290 -14.01 6.13 -7.92
C TYR A 290 -14.43 4.84 -7.21
N TRP A 291 -13.49 3.90 -7.03
CA TRP A 291 -13.77 2.68 -6.29
C TRP A 291 -14.31 2.91 -4.86
N TYR A 292 -13.97 4.04 -4.21
CA TYR A 292 -14.53 4.37 -2.89
C TYR A 292 -16.02 4.64 -2.94
N LEU A 293 -16.55 5.17 -4.02
CA LEU A 293 -17.98 5.41 -4.22
C LEU A 293 -18.74 4.09 -4.28
N GLU A 294 -18.20 3.09 -4.97
CA GLU A 294 -18.83 1.77 -5.11
C GLU A 294 -18.72 0.93 -3.82
N ALA A 295 -17.65 1.14 -3.04
CA ALA A 295 -17.34 0.32 -1.88
C ALA A 295 -18.14 0.67 -0.62
N VAL A 296 -18.82 1.83 -0.59
CA VAL A 296 -19.50 2.36 0.61
C VAL A 296 -20.97 2.65 0.29
N PRO A 297 -21.92 1.87 0.86
CA PRO A 297 -23.34 2.02 0.57
C PRO A 297 -23.89 3.43 0.80
N GLU A 298 -23.43 4.12 1.86
CA GLU A 298 -23.87 5.49 2.16
C GLU A 298 -23.46 6.48 1.04
N LEU A 299 -22.28 6.33 0.44
CA LEU A 299 -21.86 7.16 -0.68
C LEU A 299 -22.70 6.91 -1.93
N LEU A 300 -23.06 5.65 -2.19
CA LEU A 300 -23.98 5.31 -3.27
C LEU A 300 -25.36 5.93 -3.06
N GLN A 301 -25.90 5.87 -1.84
CA GLN A 301 -27.20 6.49 -1.51
C GLN A 301 -27.16 8.00 -1.74
N LEU A 302 -26.14 8.69 -1.25
CA LEU A 302 -25.99 10.13 -1.45
C LEU A 302 -25.82 10.52 -2.92
N ALA A 303 -25.06 9.72 -3.70
CA ALA A 303 -24.94 9.94 -5.15
C ALA A 303 -26.28 9.74 -5.87
N THR A 304 -27.03 8.70 -5.52
CA THR A 304 -28.36 8.44 -6.09
C THR A 304 -29.34 9.55 -5.76
N GLN A 305 -29.37 10.02 -4.52
CA GLN A 305 -30.23 11.13 -4.09
C GLN A 305 -29.96 12.37 -4.92
N ARG A 306 -28.70 12.75 -5.12
CA ARG A 306 -28.34 13.90 -5.96
C ARG A 306 -28.78 13.75 -7.42
N LEU A 307 -28.69 12.57 -7.98
CA LEU A 307 -29.18 12.32 -9.34
C LEU A 307 -30.69 12.54 -9.41
N MET A 308 -31.44 12.05 -8.41
CA MET A 308 -32.88 12.26 -8.33
C MET A 308 -33.25 13.74 -8.18
N ASP A 309 -32.57 14.46 -7.29
CA ASP A 309 -32.81 15.89 -7.06
C ASP A 309 -32.55 16.72 -8.33
N ARG A 310 -31.48 16.43 -9.07
CA ARG A 310 -31.19 17.05 -10.38
C ARG A 310 -32.28 16.77 -11.42
N HIS A 311 -32.80 15.54 -11.47
CA HIS A 311 -33.87 15.17 -12.41
C HIS A 311 -35.22 15.83 -12.06
N GLN A 312 -35.44 16.17 -10.78
CA GLN A 312 -36.66 16.85 -10.31
C GLN A 312 -36.56 18.37 -10.34
N GLY A 313 -35.42 18.93 -10.84
CA GLY A 313 -35.22 20.38 -10.93
C GLY A 313 -35.00 21.08 -9.59
N ILE A 314 -34.69 20.34 -8.52
CA ILE A 314 -34.40 20.88 -7.21
C ILE A 314 -32.95 21.36 -7.22
N PRO A 315 -32.65 22.67 -6.93
CA PRO A 315 -31.29 23.16 -6.84
C PRO A 315 -30.53 22.42 -5.72
N SER A 316 -29.36 21.91 -6.06
CA SER A 316 -28.45 21.20 -5.14
C SER A 316 -27.67 22.19 -4.26
#